data_28f0a3a91c4f9e7c0fc5b277b2c61dce
#
_entry.id   28f0a3a91c4f9e7c0fc5b277b2c61dce
#
_cell.length_a   1.000
_cell.length_b   1.000
_cell.length_c   1.000
_cell.angle_alpha   90.00
_cell.angle_beta   90.00
_cell.angle_gamma   90.00
#
_symmetry.space_group_name_H-M   'P 1'
#
loop_
_entity.id
_entity.type
_entity.pdbx_description
1 polymer ?
#
loop_
_entity_poly.entity_id
_entity_poly.type
_entity_poly.pdbx_seq_one_letter_code
_entity_poly.pdbx_strand_id
1 'polypeptide(L)'
;MRALWMAVFAAAAATMLPWSQAGAQDSQRIVAIVNDEIISGFDLSSRIDLIVLSSQLPKTPQVRKRIQAQVLRGLIDDKLRLQEARRLKLNVNEKEFLGAVLRIEKNNRMKPGGMAELLKRNNIARVTFNSQIEAAI
;
A
#
# COMPACT_ATOMS: atom_id res chain seq x y z
N MET A 1 39.68 -36.85 53.13
CA MET A 1 39.68 -37.88 52.15
C MET A 1 38.74 -37.45 51.02
N ARG A 2 39.05 -37.63 49.86
CA ARG A 2 38.92 -36.88 48.60
C ARG A 2 37.51 -36.61 48.18
N ALA A 3 37.13 -35.32 48.08
CA ALA A 3 35.90 -34.82 47.50
C ALA A 3 36.01 -34.83 45.99
N LEU A 4 35.06 -35.50 45.31
CA LEU A 4 34.88 -35.42 43.86
C LEU A 4 33.88 -34.29 43.54
N TRP A 5 34.40 -33.28 42.92
CA TRP A 5 33.56 -32.23 42.30
C TRP A 5 33.14 -32.71 40.90
N MET A 6 31.85 -32.99 40.73
CA MET A 6 31.25 -33.15 39.38
C MET A 6 30.66 -31.81 38.94
N ALA A 7 31.32 -31.17 38.01
CA ALA A 7 30.81 -30.00 37.33
C ALA A 7 29.74 -30.44 36.29
N VAL A 8 28.50 -30.05 36.52
CA VAL A 8 27.41 -30.20 35.55
C VAL A 8 27.45 -29.04 34.59
N PHE A 9 27.95 -29.27 33.38
CA PHE A 9 27.81 -28.33 32.24
C PHE A 9 26.40 -28.44 31.70
N ALA A 10 25.53 -27.51 32.05
CA ALA A 10 24.24 -27.32 31.40
C ALA A 10 24.45 -26.58 30.05
N ALA A 11 24.43 -27.31 28.95
CA ALA A 11 24.44 -26.75 27.61
C ALA A 11 23.06 -26.11 27.32
N ALA A 12 22.97 -24.80 27.43
CA ALA A 12 21.81 -24.03 26.94
C ALA A 12 21.85 -23.99 25.42
N ALA A 13 21.13 -24.91 24.75
CA ALA A 13 20.88 -24.85 23.32
C ALA A 13 19.88 -23.69 23.06
N ALA A 14 20.40 -22.52 22.68
CA ALA A 14 19.60 -21.42 22.19
C ALA A 14 19.03 -21.83 20.81
N THR A 15 17.78 -22.26 20.77
CA THR A 15 17.03 -22.49 19.55
C THR A 15 16.73 -21.14 18.92
N MET A 16 17.57 -20.70 17.98
CA MET A 16 17.27 -19.58 17.09
C MET A 16 16.13 -20.00 16.16
N LEU A 17 14.91 -19.60 16.48
CA LEU A 17 13.78 -19.70 15.56
C LEU A 17 14.03 -18.74 14.41
N PRO A 18 14.03 -19.20 13.15
CA PRO A 18 14.10 -18.28 12.02
C PRO A 18 12.80 -17.46 11.98
N TRP A 19 12.90 -16.19 12.27
CA TRP A 19 11.80 -15.27 12.05
C TRP A 19 11.56 -15.18 10.54
N SER A 20 10.43 -15.73 10.10
CA SER A 20 10.01 -15.68 8.68
C SER A 20 9.73 -14.22 8.30
N GLN A 21 10.70 -13.56 7.65
CA GLN A 21 10.55 -12.21 7.07
C GLN A 21 9.92 -12.24 5.67
N ALA A 22 9.11 -13.24 5.35
CA ALA A 22 8.56 -13.44 4.01
C ALA A 22 7.61 -12.31 3.55
N GLY A 23 7.01 -11.55 4.48
CA GLY A 23 6.07 -10.47 4.13
C GLY A 23 6.70 -9.15 3.68
N ALA A 24 7.95 -8.87 4.11
CA ALA A 24 8.60 -7.60 3.80
C ALA A 24 9.23 -7.56 2.39
N GLN A 25 9.59 -8.68 1.83
CA GLN A 25 10.24 -8.76 0.52
C GLN A 25 9.27 -8.54 -0.64
N ASP A 26 8.00 -8.92 -0.51
CA ASP A 26 7.02 -8.80 -1.59
C ASP A 26 6.55 -7.34 -1.77
N SER A 27 6.55 -6.55 -0.70
CA SER A 27 6.18 -5.13 -0.74
C SER A 27 7.23 -4.24 -1.43
N GLN A 28 8.50 -4.63 -1.41
CA GLN A 28 9.61 -3.88 -2.03
C GLN A 28 9.88 -4.31 -3.48
N ARG A 29 9.27 -5.39 -3.95
CA ARG A 29 9.46 -5.87 -5.32
C ARG A 29 8.97 -4.84 -6.33
N ILE A 30 9.79 -4.54 -7.35
CA ILE A 30 9.38 -3.73 -8.49
C ILE A 30 8.42 -4.56 -9.35
N VAL A 31 7.23 -4.04 -9.63
CA VAL A 31 6.22 -4.70 -10.47
C VAL A 31 6.11 -4.06 -11.85
N ALA A 32 6.48 -2.79 -11.99
CA ALA A 32 6.62 -2.12 -13.28
C ALA A 32 7.57 -0.92 -13.17
N ILE A 33 8.08 -0.47 -14.31
CA ILE A 33 8.85 0.76 -14.47
C ILE A 33 8.15 1.59 -15.54
N VAL A 34 7.86 2.85 -15.23
CA VAL A 34 7.18 3.80 -16.13
C VAL A 34 8.12 4.98 -16.34
N ASN A 35 8.84 4.99 -17.48
CA ASN A 35 9.98 5.88 -17.71
C ASN A 35 11.01 5.72 -16.56
N ASP A 36 11.22 6.76 -15.74
CA ASP A 36 12.19 6.76 -14.64
C ASP A 36 11.57 6.44 -13.27
N GLU A 37 10.27 6.11 -13.22
CA GLU A 37 9.56 5.86 -11.98
C GLU A 37 9.13 4.40 -11.83
N ILE A 38 9.36 3.87 -10.63
CA ILE A 38 8.95 2.50 -10.30
C ILE A 38 7.51 2.46 -9.79
N ILE A 39 6.85 1.32 -10.01
CA ILE A 39 5.66 0.87 -9.30
C ILE A 39 6.07 -0.34 -8.48
N SER A 40 5.94 -0.24 -7.16
CA SER A 40 6.30 -1.30 -6.23
C SER A 40 5.15 -2.28 -5.98
N GLY A 41 5.46 -3.45 -5.41
CA GLY A 41 4.45 -4.39 -4.91
C GLY A 41 3.55 -3.75 -3.84
N PHE A 42 4.09 -2.83 -3.03
CA PHE A 42 3.32 -2.06 -2.07
C PHE A 42 2.28 -1.15 -2.76
N ASP A 43 2.67 -0.40 -3.81
CA ASP A 43 1.75 0.46 -4.55
C ASP A 43 0.61 -0.35 -5.15
N LEU A 44 0.93 -1.48 -5.76
CA LEU A 44 -0.05 -2.38 -6.36
C LEU A 44 -1.00 -2.95 -5.31
N SER A 45 -0.47 -3.48 -4.20
CA SER A 45 -1.32 -4.07 -3.15
C SER A 45 -2.21 -3.02 -2.48
N SER A 46 -1.68 -1.84 -2.17
CA SER A 46 -2.45 -0.75 -1.57
C SER A 46 -3.56 -0.23 -2.49
N ARG A 47 -3.30 -0.17 -3.81
CA ARG A 47 -4.33 0.21 -4.79
C ARG A 47 -5.41 -0.88 -4.91
N ILE A 48 -5.03 -2.16 -4.88
CA ILE A 48 -5.99 -3.27 -4.85
C ILE A 48 -6.88 -3.15 -3.60
N ASP A 49 -6.29 -2.91 -2.42
CA ASP A 49 -7.04 -2.76 -1.18
C ASP A 49 -8.01 -1.58 -1.22
N LEU A 50 -7.60 -0.46 -1.80
CA LEU A 50 -8.46 0.71 -2.00
C LEU A 50 -9.66 0.37 -2.91
N ILE A 51 -9.44 -0.34 -4.02
CA ILE A 51 -10.50 -0.74 -4.95
C ILE A 51 -11.44 -1.76 -4.30
N VAL A 52 -10.90 -2.77 -3.63
CA VAL A 52 -11.71 -3.76 -2.90
C VAL A 52 -12.60 -3.09 -1.86
N LEU A 53 -12.06 -2.10 -1.14
CA LEU A 53 -12.80 -1.33 -0.14
C LEU A 53 -13.88 -0.47 -0.78
N SER A 54 -13.54 0.33 -1.79
CA SER A 54 -14.47 1.29 -2.43
C SER A 54 -15.57 0.60 -3.23
N SER A 55 -15.28 -0.56 -3.83
CA SER A 55 -16.24 -1.36 -4.61
C SER A 55 -16.96 -2.41 -3.78
N GLN A 56 -16.73 -2.45 -2.47
CA GLN A 56 -17.32 -3.43 -1.54
C GLN A 56 -17.13 -4.89 -1.99
N LEU A 57 -16.00 -5.17 -2.66
CA LEU A 57 -15.67 -6.51 -3.11
C LEU A 57 -15.22 -7.41 -1.94
N PRO A 58 -15.42 -8.74 -2.04
CA PRO A 58 -14.89 -9.67 -1.06
C PRO A 58 -13.37 -9.59 -0.96
N LYS A 59 -12.83 -9.52 0.28
CA LYS A 59 -11.38 -9.47 0.54
C LYS A 59 -10.74 -10.86 0.42
N THR A 60 -10.86 -11.50 -0.76
CA THR A 60 -10.33 -12.84 -1.02
C THR A 60 -9.11 -12.80 -1.95
N PRO A 61 -8.18 -13.77 -1.85
CA PRO A 61 -7.05 -13.88 -2.77
C PRO A 61 -7.48 -13.99 -4.24
N GLN A 62 -8.59 -14.65 -4.51
CA GLN A 62 -9.14 -14.83 -5.85
C GLN A 62 -9.56 -13.50 -6.48
N VAL A 63 -10.27 -12.65 -5.72
CA VAL A 63 -10.67 -11.31 -6.16
C VAL A 63 -9.43 -10.47 -6.43
N ARG A 64 -8.46 -10.44 -5.50
CA ARG A 64 -7.21 -9.70 -5.66
C ARG A 64 -6.47 -10.12 -6.94
N LYS A 65 -6.29 -11.42 -7.16
CA LYS A 65 -5.63 -11.96 -8.36
C LYS A 65 -6.37 -11.56 -9.65
N ARG A 66 -7.70 -11.61 -9.64
CA ARG A 66 -8.53 -11.28 -10.81
C ARG A 66 -8.39 -9.82 -11.24
N ILE A 67 -8.33 -8.87 -10.28
CA ILE A 67 -8.27 -7.44 -10.60
C ILE A 67 -6.85 -6.92 -10.76
N GLN A 68 -5.83 -7.68 -10.35
CA GLN A 68 -4.43 -7.24 -10.27
C GLN A 68 -3.91 -6.64 -11.57
N ALA A 69 -4.13 -7.29 -12.72
CA ALA A 69 -3.65 -6.82 -14.02
C ALA A 69 -4.32 -5.50 -14.44
N GLN A 70 -5.62 -5.34 -14.14
CA GLN A 70 -6.34 -4.11 -14.43
C GLN A 70 -5.87 -2.97 -13.51
N VAL A 71 -5.66 -3.26 -12.23
CA VAL A 71 -5.16 -2.28 -11.26
C VAL A 71 -3.76 -1.81 -11.62
N LEU A 72 -2.88 -2.72 -12.05
CA LEU A 72 -1.53 -2.36 -12.51
C LEU A 72 -1.58 -1.43 -13.73
N ARG A 73 -2.43 -1.71 -14.72
CA ARG A 73 -2.62 -0.79 -15.86
C ARG A 73 -3.07 0.59 -15.39
N GLY A 74 -4.05 0.67 -14.47
CA GLY A 74 -4.48 1.95 -13.91
C GLY A 74 -3.36 2.72 -13.21
N LEU A 75 -2.48 2.02 -12.46
CA LEU A 75 -1.32 2.65 -11.83
C LEU A 75 -0.32 3.19 -12.85
N ILE A 76 -0.10 2.47 -13.96
CA ILE A 76 0.75 2.93 -15.06
C ILE A 76 0.15 4.19 -15.70
N ASP A 77 -1.13 4.18 -15.99
CA ASP A 77 -1.84 5.33 -16.58
C ASP A 77 -1.78 6.55 -15.64
N ASP A 78 -2.02 6.38 -14.35
CA ASP A 78 -1.90 7.45 -13.36
C ASP A 78 -0.48 8.02 -13.32
N LYS A 79 0.56 7.16 -13.35
CA LYS A 79 1.96 7.60 -13.42
C LYS A 79 2.24 8.44 -14.65
N LEU A 80 1.79 7.99 -15.83
CA LEU A 80 1.97 8.73 -17.09
C LEU A 80 1.27 10.09 -17.06
N ARG A 81 0.04 10.17 -16.52
CA ARG A 81 -0.68 11.43 -16.37
C ARG A 81 0.06 12.41 -15.46
N LEU A 82 0.53 11.93 -14.30
CA LEU A 82 1.28 12.77 -13.36
C LEU A 82 2.62 13.24 -13.95
N GLN A 83 3.31 12.41 -14.72
CA GLN A 83 4.53 12.78 -15.42
C GLN A 83 4.25 13.87 -16.49
N GLU A 84 3.18 13.70 -17.26
CA GLU A 84 2.79 14.69 -18.26
C GLU A 84 2.35 16.01 -17.62
N ALA A 85 1.59 15.97 -16.55
CA ALA A 85 1.23 17.17 -15.78
C ALA A 85 2.48 17.93 -15.30
N ARG A 86 3.48 17.20 -14.75
CA ARG A 86 4.77 17.81 -14.35
C ARG A 86 5.51 18.42 -15.55
N ARG A 87 5.56 17.73 -16.69
CA ARG A 87 6.19 18.21 -17.91
C ARG A 87 5.54 19.52 -18.40
N LEU A 88 4.22 19.62 -18.29
CA LEU A 88 3.45 20.81 -18.64
C LEU A 88 3.41 21.88 -17.53
N LYS A 89 4.09 21.64 -16.40
CA LYS A 89 4.07 22.50 -15.21
C LYS A 89 2.66 22.73 -14.64
N LEU A 90 1.77 21.76 -14.83
CA LEU A 90 0.45 21.76 -14.23
C LEU A 90 0.56 21.23 -12.80
N ASN A 91 0.11 22.01 -11.85
CA ASN A 91 0.09 21.62 -10.44
C ASN A 91 -1.34 21.65 -9.95
N VAL A 92 -1.77 20.55 -9.33
CA VAL A 92 -3.03 20.52 -8.59
C VAL A 92 -2.87 21.43 -7.37
N ASN A 93 -3.70 22.45 -7.26
CA ASN A 93 -3.66 23.30 -6.07
C ASN A 93 -4.43 22.64 -4.91
N GLU A 94 -4.07 23.02 -3.68
CA GLU A 94 -4.66 22.45 -2.47
C GLU A 94 -6.18 22.58 -2.43
N LYS A 95 -6.74 23.68 -2.90
CA LYS A 95 -8.19 23.93 -2.94
C LYS A 95 -8.91 22.95 -3.87
N GLU A 96 -8.34 22.67 -5.04
CA GLU A 96 -8.88 21.70 -5.99
C GLU A 96 -8.83 20.30 -5.43
N PHE A 97 -7.70 19.91 -4.83
CA PHE A 97 -7.53 18.62 -4.18
C PHE A 97 -8.55 18.42 -3.05
N LEU A 98 -8.62 19.37 -2.11
CA LEU A 98 -9.60 19.31 -1.01
C LEU A 98 -11.04 19.29 -1.52
N GLY A 99 -11.35 20.07 -2.54
CA GLY A 99 -12.66 20.04 -3.18
C GLY A 99 -13.02 18.70 -3.80
N ALA A 100 -12.04 18.01 -4.41
CA ALA A 100 -12.24 16.65 -4.94
C ALA A 100 -12.48 15.63 -3.83
N VAL A 101 -11.69 15.68 -2.74
CA VAL A 101 -11.87 14.81 -1.57
C VAL A 101 -13.25 15.01 -0.95
N LEU A 102 -13.66 16.26 -0.72
CA LEU A 102 -14.99 16.57 -0.15
C LEU A 102 -16.14 16.09 -1.03
N ARG A 103 -16.01 16.17 -2.37
CA ARG A 103 -17.02 15.60 -3.29
C ARG A 103 -17.12 14.08 -3.15
N ILE A 104 -15.98 13.39 -3.03
CA ILE A 104 -15.96 11.94 -2.82
C ILE A 104 -16.62 11.58 -1.49
N GLU A 105 -16.26 12.28 -0.40
CA GLU A 105 -16.87 12.07 0.92
C GLU A 105 -18.38 12.28 0.89
N LYS A 106 -18.84 13.39 0.30
CA LYS A 106 -20.25 13.70 0.14
C LYS A 106 -21.00 12.63 -0.65
N ASN A 107 -20.45 12.20 -1.79
CA ASN A 107 -21.08 11.17 -2.63
C ASN A 107 -21.19 9.82 -1.92
N ASN A 108 -20.26 9.54 -1.00
CA ASN A 108 -20.25 8.33 -0.17
C ASN A 108 -20.95 8.52 1.19
N ARG A 109 -21.68 9.65 1.40
CA ARG A 109 -22.39 9.99 2.64
C ARG A 109 -21.46 9.98 3.87
N MET A 110 -20.21 10.36 3.68
CA MET A 110 -19.21 10.48 4.74
C MET A 110 -19.23 11.91 5.31
N LYS A 111 -18.79 12.02 6.56
CA LYS A 111 -18.48 13.33 7.15
C LYS A 111 -17.14 13.84 6.59
N PRO A 112 -16.88 15.16 6.58
CA PRO A 112 -15.55 15.68 6.25
C PRO A 112 -14.46 15.00 7.08
N GLY A 113 -13.40 14.52 6.42
CA GLY A 113 -12.34 13.72 7.03
C GLY A 113 -12.64 12.21 7.15
N GLY A 114 -13.85 11.78 6.81
CA GLY A 114 -14.28 10.38 6.90
C GLY A 114 -13.48 9.45 6.00
N MET A 115 -13.00 9.94 4.86
CA MET A 115 -12.12 9.16 3.98
C MET A 115 -10.78 8.86 4.67
N ALA A 116 -10.17 9.84 5.31
CA ALA A 116 -8.90 9.64 6.01
C ALA A 116 -9.03 8.61 7.15
N GLU A 117 -10.13 8.63 7.89
CA GLU A 117 -10.42 7.64 8.93
C GLU A 117 -10.66 6.23 8.34
N LEU A 118 -11.37 6.16 7.21
CA LEU A 118 -11.66 4.90 6.53
C LEU A 118 -10.36 4.23 6.05
N LEU A 119 -9.46 4.99 5.41
CA LEU A 119 -8.16 4.51 4.96
C LEU A 119 -7.33 4.00 6.14
N LYS A 120 -7.27 4.78 7.24
CA LYS A 120 -6.54 4.41 8.46
C LYS A 120 -7.04 3.09 9.06
N ARG A 121 -8.37 2.93 9.19
CA ARG A 121 -8.98 1.70 9.72
C ARG A 121 -8.73 0.46 8.88
N ASN A 122 -8.51 0.63 7.58
CA ASN A 122 -8.25 -0.47 6.65
C ASN A 122 -6.75 -0.63 6.31
N ASN A 123 -5.85 0.08 7.01
CA ASN A 123 -4.40 0.07 6.77
C ASN A 123 -4.00 0.42 5.33
N ILE A 124 -4.77 1.28 4.67
CA ILE A 124 -4.48 1.76 3.32
C ILE A 124 -3.67 3.05 3.43
N ALA A 125 -2.54 3.10 2.73
CA ALA A 125 -1.70 4.28 2.74
C ALA A 125 -2.41 5.48 2.11
N ARG A 126 -2.43 6.63 2.79
CA ARG A 126 -3.06 7.86 2.28
C ARG A 126 -2.47 8.32 0.95
N VAL A 127 -1.17 8.11 0.75
CA VAL A 127 -0.49 8.45 -0.50
C VAL A 127 -1.11 7.72 -1.70
N THR A 128 -1.56 6.47 -1.54
CA THR A 128 -2.25 5.70 -2.60
C THR A 128 -3.53 6.37 -3.06
N PHE A 129 -4.33 6.87 -2.12
CA PHE A 129 -5.55 7.61 -2.42
C PHE A 129 -5.24 9.00 -3.01
N ASN A 130 -4.30 9.73 -2.41
CA ASN A 130 -3.93 11.07 -2.85
C ASN A 130 -3.43 11.06 -4.30
N SER A 131 -2.49 10.17 -4.64
CA SER A 131 -1.98 10.05 -6.02
C SER A 131 -3.07 9.73 -7.03
N GLN A 132 -4.07 8.92 -6.64
CA GLN A 132 -5.21 8.65 -7.52
C GLN A 132 -6.07 9.89 -7.76
N ILE A 133 -6.30 10.70 -6.74
CA ILE A 133 -7.06 11.95 -6.85
C ILE A 133 -6.29 12.96 -7.70
N GLU A 134 -5.00 13.14 -7.45
CA GLU A 134 -4.13 14.03 -8.22
C GLU A 134 -4.09 13.66 -9.72
N ALA A 135 -4.03 12.36 -10.04
CA ALA A 135 -4.04 11.90 -11.42
C ALA A 135 -5.41 12.04 -12.11
N ALA A 136 -6.49 12.28 -11.36
CA ALA A 136 -7.86 12.40 -11.85
C ALA A 136 -8.34 13.86 -12.00
N ILE A 137 -7.59 14.84 -11.44
CA ILE A 137 -7.86 16.27 -11.58
C ILE A 137 -7.19 16.83 -12.83
#